data_211f97efbd5d3689fb318e774e0c505d
#
_entry.id   211f97efbd5d3689fb318e774e0c505d
#
_cell.length_a   1.000
_cell.length_b   1.000
_cell.length_c   1.000
_cell.angle_alpha   90.00
_cell.angle_beta   90.00
_cell.angle_gamma   90.00
#
_symmetry.space_group_name_H-M   'P 1'
#
loop_
_entity.id
_entity.type
_entity.pdbx_description
1 polymer ?
#
loop_
_entity_poly.entity_id
_entity_poly.type
_entity_poly.pdbx_seq_one_letter_code
_entity_poly.pdbx_strand_id
1 'polypeptide(L)' 'MTLPHERTRSLVQAGELLAEISKNSLLPEEIRAQAKVVLRHYPS' A
#
# COMPACT_ATOMS: atom_id res chain seq x y z
N MET A 1 -2.21 -13.11 -17.57
CA MET A 1 -3.49 -12.48 -17.19
C MET A 1 -3.85 -12.87 -15.76
N THR A 2 -4.24 -11.91 -14.95
CA THR A 2 -4.52 -12.12 -13.55
C THR A 2 -5.97 -12.55 -13.35
N LEU A 3 -6.19 -13.62 -12.58
CA LEU A 3 -7.53 -14.07 -12.25
C LEU A 3 -8.19 -13.10 -11.27
N PRO A 4 -9.55 -13.02 -11.26
CA PRO A 4 -10.23 -12.09 -10.36
C PRO A 4 -9.85 -12.23 -8.89
N HIS A 5 -9.72 -13.45 -8.38
CA HIS A 5 -9.34 -13.65 -6.98
C HIS A 5 -7.89 -13.26 -6.71
N GLU A 6 -7.02 -13.38 -7.70
CA GLU A 6 -5.65 -12.94 -7.57
C GLU A 6 -5.56 -11.42 -7.54
N ARG A 7 -6.43 -10.76 -8.30
CA ARG A 7 -6.49 -9.30 -8.29
C ARG A 7 -6.89 -8.79 -6.93
N THR A 8 -7.89 -9.40 -6.32
CA THR A 8 -8.32 -9.01 -4.98
C THR A 8 -7.21 -9.21 -3.96
N ARG A 9 -6.53 -10.35 -4.06
CA ARG A 9 -5.42 -10.65 -3.17
C ARG A 9 -4.29 -9.64 -3.32
N SER A 10 -4.00 -9.25 -4.57
CA SER A 10 -2.96 -8.27 -4.84
C SER A 10 -3.31 -6.91 -4.24
N LEU A 11 -4.58 -6.53 -4.30
CA LEU A 11 -5.03 -5.28 -3.70
C LEU A 11 -4.84 -5.29 -2.18
N VAL A 12 -5.19 -6.39 -1.54
CA VAL A 12 -5.01 -6.52 -0.09
C VAL A 12 -3.53 -6.44 0.26
N GLN A 13 -2.69 -7.16 -0.48
CA GLN A 13 -1.25 -7.14 -0.22
C GLN A 13 -0.65 -5.76 -0.43
N ALA A 14 -1.11 -5.06 -1.46
CA ALA A 14 -0.63 -3.70 -1.71
C ALA A 14 -0.99 -2.77 -0.57
N GLY A 15 -2.19 -2.90 -0.03
CA GLY A 15 -2.61 -2.10 1.11
C GLY A 15 -1.75 -2.37 2.33
N GLU A 16 -1.46 -3.65 2.59
CA GLU A 16 -0.62 -4.03 3.72
C GLU A 16 0.80 -3.49 3.56
N LEU A 17 1.34 -3.56 2.34
CA LEU A 17 2.67 -3.04 2.06
C LEU A 17 2.73 -1.54 2.30
N LEU A 18 1.72 -0.82 1.82
CA LEU A 18 1.66 0.63 2.01
C LEU A 18 1.58 0.98 3.49
N ALA A 19 0.81 0.20 4.26
CA ALA A 19 0.71 0.43 5.70
C ALA A 19 2.07 0.23 6.38
N GLU A 20 2.80 -0.81 6.01
CA GLU A 20 4.12 -1.05 6.55
C GLU A 20 5.09 0.06 6.18
N ILE A 21 5.05 0.52 4.93
CA ILE A 21 5.92 1.60 4.48
C ILE A 21 5.64 2.87 5.29
N SER A 22 4.38 3.18 5.52
CA SER A 22 4.02 4.39 6.25
C SER A 22 4.48 4.37 7.71
N LYS A 23 4.70 3.18 8.27
CA LYS A 23 5.12 3.01 9.65
C LYS A 23 6.61 2.74 9.80
N ASN A 24 7.31 2.50 8.70
CA ASN A 24 8.72 2.11 8.76
C ASN A 24 9.60 3.33 8.96
N SER A 25 10.10 3.51 10.18
CA SER A 25 10.94 4.65 10.54
C SER A 25 12.31 4.63 9.87
N LEU A 26 12.70 3.50 9.28
CA LEU A 26 13.95 3.39 8.55
C LEU A 26 13.87 4.02 7.16
N LEU A 27 12.66 4.26 6.67
CA LEU A 27 12.47 4.85 5.35
C LEU A 27 12.39 6.37 5.44
N PRO A 28 12.76 7.07 4.34
CA PRO A 28 12.65 8.52 4.30
C PRO A 28 11.22 8.98 4.58
N GLU A 29 11.11 10.14 5.22
CA GLU A 29 9.81 10.70 5.56
C GLU A 29 8.94 10.94 4.34
N GLU A 30 9.57 11.34 3.23
CA GLU A 30 8.83 11.59 1.99
C GLU A 30 8.11 10.34 1.49
N ILE A 31 8.79 9.19 1.56
CA ILE A 31 8.20 7.93 1.12
C ILE A 31 7.08 7.53 2.06
N ARG A 32 7.29 7.70 3.36
CA ARG A 32 6.25 7.38 4.34
C ARG A 32 5.02 8.26 4.14
N ALA A 33 5.22 9.54 3.86
CA ALA A 33 4.13 10.46 3.62
C ALA A 33 3.34 10.06 2.36
N GLN A 34 4.06 9.70 1.29
CA GLN A 34 3.41 9.26 0.06
C GLN A 34 2.58 8.00 0.29
N ALA A 35 3.11 7.06 1.07
CA ALA A 35 2.37 5.84 1.39
C ALA A 35 1.08 6.15 2.13
N LYS A 36 1.12 7.10 3.07
CA LYS A 36 -0.08 7.51 3.81
C LYS A 36 -1.12 8.13 2.88
N VAL A 37 -0.69 8.96 1.94
CA VAL A 37 -1.60 9.58 0.99
C VAL A 37 -2.28 8.53 0.12
N VAL A 38 -1.50 7.57 -0.39
CA VAL A 38 -2.05 6.51 -1.22
C VAL A 38 -3.03 5.64 -0.41
N LEU A 39 -2.68 5.32 0.84
CA LEU A 39 -3.56 4.53 1.71
C LEU A 39 -4.88 5.23 1.98
N ARG A 40 -4.86 6.55 2.12
CA ARG A 40 -6.08 7.32 2.37
C ARG A 40 -7.10 7.14 1.26
N HIS A 41 -6.62 7.02 0.02
CA HIS A 41 -7.48 6.88 -1.14
C HIS A 41 -7.60 5.45 -1.64
N TYR A 42 -7.03 4.52 -0.91
CA TYR A 42 -6.98 3.11 -1.29
C TYR A 42 -8.02 2.32 -0.52
N PRO A 43 -8.71 1.38 -1.17
CA PRO A 43 -8.81 1.26 -2.62
C PRO A 43 -9.74 2.36 -3.15
N SER A 44 -9.42 2.88 -4.29
CA SER A 44 -10.22 3.97 -4.83
C SER A 44 -11.49 3.50 -5.53
#